data_2c3a386392cbe46f96fe6ff2d720cd14
#
_entry.id   2c3a386392cbe46f96fe6ff2d720cd14
#
_cell.length_a   1.000
_cell.length_b   1.000
_cell.length_c   1.000
_cell.angle_alpha   90.00
_cell.angle_beta   90.00
_cell.angle_gamma   90.00
#
_symmetry.space_group_name_H-M   'P 1'
#
loop_
_entity.id
_entity.type
_entity.pdbx_description
1 polymer ?
#
loop_
_entity_poly.entity_id
_entity_poly.type
_entity_poly.pdbx_seq_one_letter_code
_entity_poly.pdbx_strand_id
1 'polypeptide(L)'
;KGALKEYWEESPSGVRTYVSNLGDVSTGSSTRILEGHTINEYYMLTPYQGDASYFDDFGVVNVNGGPKDGMIRTEMDMAWLQAMIASGYTFYPMQGVGKDKIWYGDYIYADVDGDGIYGNTYDNVFTGKSSTPKFTFGLQASFGWKGIDLQLSFAGAAGFWLYWNETGAISTGTRIGYNILSSVAKEHYFYNPENPLDPRTNTTSKTARLTA
;
A
#
# COMPACT_ATOMS: atom_id res chain seq x y z
N LYS A 1 -5.17 23.55 -7.86
CA LYS A 1 -4.21 23.08 -6.85
C LYS A 1 -3.74 24.29 -6.05
N GLY A 2 -4.33 24.54 -4.90
CA GLY A 2 -3.84 25.55 -3.96
C GLY A 2 -2.93 24.85 -2.95
N ALA A 3 -1.63 25.17 -2.97
CA ALA A 3 -0.82 24.89 -1.81
C ALA A 3 -1.21 25.90 -0.73
N LEU A 4 -1.57 25.45 0.44
CA LEU A 4 -1.76 26.32 1.59
C LEU A 4 -0.41 26.87 1.99
N LYS A 5 -0.09 28.10 1.66
CA LYS A 5 1.20 28.73 1.96
C LYS A 5 1.18 29.64 3.19
N GLU A 6 0.01 30.05 3.66
CA GLU A 6 -0.11 31.18 4.59
C GLU A 6 -0.37 30.80 6.05
N TYR A 7 -0.52 29.49 6.37
CA TYR A 7 -0.91 29.04 7.70
C TYR A 7 0.04 28.03 8.33
N TRP A 8 1.28 28.01 7.89
CA TRP A 8 2.26 27.02 8.32
C TRP A 8 3.19 27.58 9.39
N GLU A 9 3.31 26.90 10.50
CA GLU A 9 4.41 27.11 11.43
C GLU A 9 5.65 26.35 10.96
N GLU A 10 6.80 27.00 10.97
CA GLU A 10 8.07 26.32 10.72
C GLU A 10 8.38 25.38 11.88
N SER A 11 8.51 24.08 11.57
CA SER A 11 9.05 23.13 12.53
C SER A 11 10.56 23.37 12.73
N PRO A 12 11.14 22.90 13.86
CA PRO A 12 12.60 22.97 14.08
C PRO A 12 13.43 22.33 12.99
N SER A 13 12.86 21.44 12.17
CA SER A 13 13.50 20.80 11.03
C SER A 13 13.44 21.63 9.73
N GLY A 14 12.85 22.83 9.76
CA GLY A 14 12.67 23.69 8.58
C GLY A 14 11.58 23.21 7.61
N VAL A 15 10.90 22.11 7.91
CA VAL A 15 9.75 21.61 7.13
C VAL A 15 8.48 22.27 7.63
N ARG A 16 7.78 23.01 6.77
CA ARG A 16 6.53 23.67 7.12
C ARG A 16 5.41 22.64 7.22
N THR A 17 4.89 22.47 8.42
CA THR A 17 3.80 21.55 8.70
C THR A 17 2.64 22.29 9.34
N TYR A 18 1.43 21.90 8.98
CA TYR A 18 0.25 22.39 9.66
C TYR A 18 -0.07 21.46 10.84
N VAL A 19 0.09 21.98 12.04
CA VAL A 19 -0.27 21.27 13.27
C VAL A 19 -1.73 21.56 13.56
N SER A 20 -2.62 20.68 13.17
CA SER A 20 -4.04 20.75 13.54
C SER A 20 -4.56 19.35 13.86
N ASN A 21 -5.82 19.25 14.27
CA ASN A 21 -6.53 17.97 14.46
C ASN A 21 -6.60 17.09 13.19
N LEU A 22 -6.03 17.54 12.06
CA LEU A 22 -5.99 16.86 10.79
C LEU A 22 -4.73 15.98 10.59
N GLY A 23 -3.84 15.95 11.54
CA GLY A 23 -2.66 15.07 11.54
C GLY A 23 -1.39 15.79 11.93
N ASP A 24 -0.59 15.12 12.72
CA ASP A 24 0.74 15.55 13.13
C ASP A 24 1.78 14.82 12.27
N VAL A 25 2.82 15.50 11.87
CA VAL A 25 3.95 14.94 11.13
C VAL A 25 4.68 13.87 11.93
N SER A 26 4.58 13.91 13.27
CA SER A 26 5.25 12.99 14.17
C SER A 26 4.49 11.69 14.45
N THR A 27 3.20 11.58 14.10
CA THR A 27 2.33 10.51 14.61
C THR A 27 2.07 9.35 13.64
N GLY A 28 2.71 9.30 12.49
CA GLY A 28 2.48 8.20 11.53
C GLY A 28 1.05 8.12 10.97
N SER A 29 0.29 9.21 11.07
CA SER A 29 -1.07 9.29 10.52
C SER A 29 -1.06 9.04 9.01
N SER A 30 -2.06 8.32 8.50
CA SER A 30 -2.26 8.06 7.07
C SER A 30 -2.62 9.31 6.25
N THR A 31 -2.87 10.43 6.93
CA THR A 31 -3.13 11.73 6.30
C THR A 31 -2.26 12.79 6.93
N ARG A 32 -1.47 13.46 6.10
CA ARG A 32 -0.63 14.58 6.54
C ARG A 32 -0.88 15.77 5.66
N ILE A 33 -0.72 16.96 6.23
CA ILE A 33 -0.75 18.22 5.50
C ILE A 33 0.65 18.79 5.54
N LEU A 34 1.31 18.81 4.40
CA LEU A 34 2.66 19.30 4.24
C LEU A 34 2.72 20.31 3.09
N GLU A 35 3.58 21.33 3.19
CA GLU A 35 3.77 22.28 2.13
C GLU A 35 4.20 21.59 0.82
N GLY A 36 3.56 21.95 -0.28
CA GLY A 36 3.82 21.36 -1.60
C GLY A 36 2.95 20.14 -1.93
N HIS A 37 2.23 19.60 -0.96
CA HIS A 37 1.35 18.44 -1.14
C HIS A 37 -0.12 18.84 -1.22
N THR A 38 -0.93 17.97 -1.80
CA THR A 38 -2.38 18.19 -1.91
C THR A 38 -3.05 17.83 -0.58
N ILE A 39 -4.02 18.63 -0.15
CA ILE A 39 -4.85 18.32 1.02
C ILE A 39 -5.51 16.94 0.82
N ASN A 40 -5.52 16.13 1.89
CA ASN A 40 -6.01 14.74 1.89
C ASN A 40 -5.23 13.82 0.92
N GLU A 41 -3.98 14.15 0.64
CA GLU A 41 -3.08 13.22 -0.04
C GLU A 41 -2.76 12.04 0.88
N TYR A 42 -2.86 10.84 0.34
CA TYR A 42 -2.52 9.65 1.11
C TYR A 42 -1.03 9.57 1.37
N TYR A 43 -0.71 9.35 2.64
CA TYR A 43 0.64 9.17 3.15
C TYR A 43 0.74 7.75 3.69
N MET A 44 1.44 6.88 2.98
CA MET A 44 1.37 5.43 3.19
C MET A 44 2.71 4.76 2.91
N LEU A 45 2.88 3.56 3.44
CA LEU A 45 3.96 2.66 3.07
C LEU A 45 3.86 2.28 1.59
N THR A 46 5.01 2.12 0.94
CA THR A 46 5.11 1.59 -0.42
C THR A 46 5.77 0.22 -0.40
N PRO A 47 5.35 -0.71 -1.28
CA PRO A 47 6.04 -1.98 -1.42
C PRO A 47 7.51 -1.76 -1.78
N TYR A 48 8.38 -2.61 -1.24
CA TYR A 48 9.79 -2.64 -1.59
C TYR A 48 9.97 -2.89 -3.10
N GLN A 49 10.99 -2.31 -3.68
CA GLN A 49 11.32 -2.49 -5.09
C GLN A 49 12.81 -2.81 -5.23
N GLY A 50 13.12 -4.09 -5.26
CA GLY A 50 14.46 -4.57 -5.56
C GLY A 50 14.73 -4.67 -7.06
N ASP A 51 15.94 -5.05 -7.42
CA ASP A 51 16.39 -5.22 -8.81
C ASP A 51 16.44 -6.68 -9.27
N ALA A 52 16.03 -7.63 -8.42
CA ALA A 52 16.15 -9.07 -8.59
C ALA A 52 17.60 -9.60 -8.60
N SER A 53 18.56 -8.83 -8.14
CA SER A 53 19.84 -9.35 -7.69
C SER A 53 19.72 -9.70 -6.19
N TYR A 54 20.40 -10.71 -5.72
CA TYR A 54 20.19 -11.18 -4.37
C TYR A 54 21.49 -11.19 -3.56
N PHE A 55 22.55 -11.62 -4.18
CA PHE A 55 23.88 -11.75 -3.57
C PHE A 55 24.94 -11.31 -4.57
N ASP A 56 26.07 -10.86 -4.06
CA ASP A 56 27.25 -10.60 -4.87
C ASP A 56 28.03 -11.90 -5.18
N ASP A 57 29.13 -11.78 -5.93
CA ASP A 57 29.98 -12.91 -6.32
C ASP A 57 30.64 -13.62 -5.13
N PHE A 58 30.63 -13.02 -3.97
CA PHE A 58 31.19 -13.56 -2.71
C PHE A 58 30.09 -14.12 -1.78
N GLY A 59 28.81 -14.07 -2.21
CA GLY A 59 27.68 -14.53 -1.42
C GLY A 59 27.22 -13.54 -0.34
N VAL A 60 27.66 -12.30 -0.39
CA VAL A 60 27.16 -11.24 0.50
C VAL A 60 25.83 -10.72 -0.02
N VAL A 61 24.87 -10.52 0.89
CA VAL A 61 23.54 -10.05 0.53
C VAL A 61 23.59 -8.64 -0.10
N ASN A 62 22.92 -8.50 -1.26
CA ASN A 62 22.74 -7.19 -1.85
C ASN A 62 21.53 -6.49 -1.19
N VAL A 63 21.80 -5.45 -0.41
CA VAL A 63 20.78 -4.69 0.33
C VAL A 63 19.74 -4.05 -0.58
N ASN A 64 20.16 -3.61 -1.78
CA ASN A 64 19.28 -3.00 -2.78
C ASN A 64 18.67 -4.03 -3.74
N GLY A 65 18.98 -5.30 -3.52
CA GLY A 65 18.49 -6.42 -4.31
C GLY A 65 17.10 -6.90 -3.91
N GLY A 66 16.84 -8.20 -4.08
CA GLY A 66 15.57 -8.81 -3.65
C GLY A 66 14.40 -8.64 -4.64
N PRO A 67 13.15 -8.84 -4.18
CA PRO A 67 12.00 -8.92 -5.06
C PRO A 67 11.67 -7.57 -5.72
N LYS A 68 11.36 -7.61 -7.04
CA LYS A 68 11.05 -6.39 -7.83
C LYS A 68 9.75 -5.71 -7.44
N ASP A 69 8.78 -6.45 -6.95
CA ASP A 69 7.44 -5.96 -6.62
C ASP A 69 7.16 -5.96 -5.11
N GLY A 70 8.17 -6.25 -4.31
CA GLY A 70 8.08 -6.31 -2.85
C GLY A 70 7.38 -7.54 -2.29
N MET A 71 6.94 -8.49 -3.14
CA MET A 71 6.34 -9.74 -2.68
C MET A 71 7.35 -10.86 -2.66
N ILE A 72 7.44 -11.59 -1.57
CA ILE A 72 8.28 -12.78 -1.44
C ILE A 72 7.66 -13.94 -2.24
N ARG A 73 8.19 -14.24 -3.41
CA ARG A 73 7.62 -15.22 -4.35
C ARG A 73 8.44 -16.48 -4.50
N THR A 74 9.75 -16.34 -4.48
CA THR A 74 10.69 -17.39 -4.82
C THR A 74 11.54 -17.80 -3.62
N GLU A 75 12.19 -18.95 -3.74
CA GLU A 75 13.17 -19.38 -2.73
C GLU A 75 14.36 -18.40 -2.64
N MET A 76 14.71 -17.75 -3.74
CA MET A 76 15.75 -16.72 -3.74
C MET A 76 15.32 -15.46 -3.00
N ASP A 77 14.05 -15.02 -3.15
CA ASP A 77 13.52 -13.91 -2.35
C ASP A 77 13.56 -14.25 -0.86
N MET A 78 13.20 -15.48 -0.51
CA MET A 78 13.21 -15.95 0.86
C MET A 78 14.63 -16.03 1.42
N ALA A 79 15.58 -16.55 0.63
CA ALA A 79 16.99 -16.62 1.04
C ALA A 79 17.59 -15.22 1.25
N TRP A 80 17.26 -14.28 0.36
CA TRP A 80 17.65 -12.88 0.49
C TRP A 80 17.06 -12.26 1.76
N LEU A 81 15.77 -12.43 2.02
CA LEU A 81 15.11 -11.93 3.23
C LEU A 81 15.77 -12.47 4.51
N GLN A 82 16.09 -13.76 4.53
CA GLN A 82 16.80 -14.38 5.68
C GLN A 82 18.20 -13.79 5.86
N ALA A 83 18.92 -13.56 4.78
CA ALA A 83 20.26 -12.96 4.82
C ALA A 83 20.20 -11.49 5.29
N MET A 84 19.19 -10.73 4.86
CA MET A 84 18.95 -9.35 5.33
C MET A 84 18.71 -9.34 6.85
N ILE A 85 17.83 -10.21 7.34
CA ILE A 85 17.55 -10.32 8.79
C ILE A 85 18.81 -10.74 9.56
N ALA A 86 19.58 -11.69 9.04
CA ALA A 86 20.83 -12.13 9.66
C ALA A 86 21.88 -11.00 9.70
N SER A 87 21.82 -10.07 8.75
CA SER A 87 22.67 -8.87 8.69
C SER A 87 22.17 -7.72 9.59
N GLY A 88 21.08 -7.92 10.34
CA GLY A 88 20.57 -6.96 11.33
C GLY A 88 19.41 -6.08 10.87
N TYR A 89 18.94 -6.23 9.63
CA TYR A 89 17.78 -5.52 9.14
C TYR A 89 16.48 -6.08 9.73
N THR A 90 15.48 -5.21 9.90
CA THR A 90 14.18 -5.58 10.49
C THR A 90 13.07 -5.23 9.52
N PHE A 91 12.03 -6.06 9.47
CA PHE A 91 10.87 -5.86 8.59
C PHE A 91 9.58 -5.78 9.41
N TYR A 92 8.72 -4.82 9.08
CA TYR A 92 7.42 -4.60 9.72
C TYR A 92 6.27 -4.86 8.71
N PRO A 93 5.07 -5.18 9.17
CA PRO A 93 4.65 -5.36 10.58
C PRO A 93 5.07 -6.71 11.19
N MET A 94 5.52 -7.66 10.39
CA MET A 94 5.92 -8.99 10.85
C MET A 94 7.44 -9.13 10.84
N GLN A 95 7.99 -9.57 11.96
CA GLN A 95 9.43 -9.78 12.09
C GLN A 95 9.80 -11.25 11.97
N GLY A 96 10.86 -11.53 11.20
CA GLY A 96 11.38 -12.87 10.99
C GLY A 96 10.62 -13.66 9.91
N VAL A 97 11.03 -14.90 9.71
CA VAL A 97 10.54 -15.80 8.65
C VAL A 97 9.77 -16.97 9.23
N GLY A 98 8.65 -17.31 8.62
CA GLY A 98 7.80 -18.44 9.01
C GLY A 98 6.36 -18.28 8.56
N LYS A 99 5.58 -19.35 8.63
CA LYS A 99 4.15 -19.35 8.22
C LYS A 99 3.32 -18.32 9.00
N ASP A 100 3.67 -18.07 10.28
CA ASP A 100 3.04 -17.08 11.16
C ASP A 100 3.76 -15.71 11.15
N LYS A 101 4.72 -15.55 10.27
CA LYS A 101 5.55 -14.37 10.10
C LYS A 101 5.60 -14.01 8.61
N ILE A 102 6.72 -13.46 8.13
CA ILE A 102 6.89 -13.23 6.70
C ILE A 102 7.09 -14.57 6.00
N TRP A 103 6.25 -14.83 5.01
CA TRP A 103 6.26 -16.06 4.24
C TRP A 103 6.03 -15.78 2.75
N TYR A 104 6.06 -16.82 1.95
CA TYR A 104 5.74 -16.73 0.52
C TYR A 104 4.37 -16.09 0.29
N GLY A 105 4.31 -15.06 -0.53
CA GLY A 105 3.10 -14.28 -0.84
C GLY A 105 2.86 -13.08 0.08
N ASP A 106 3.74 -12.80 1.04
CA ASP A 106 3.68 -11.57 1.82
C ASP A 106 4.44 -10.44 1.14
N TYR A 107 3.95 -9.21 1.32
CA TYR A 107 4.65 -8.01 0.92
C TYR A 107 5.58 -7.52 2.01
N ILE A 108 6.75 -7.06 1.60
CA ILE A 108 7.66 -6.22 2.39
C ILE A 108 7.60 -4.79 1.88
N TYR A 109 7.87 -3.84 2.76
CA TYR A 109 7.80 -2.41 2.45
C TYR A 109 9.20 -1.82 2.32
N ALA A 110 9.30 -0.65 1.70
CA ALA A 110 10.56 0.05 1.54
C ALA A 110 11.03 0.63 2.88
N ASP A 111 12.34 0.71 3.04
CA ASP A 111 13.03 1.54 4.03
C ASP A 111 13.34 2.87 3.34
N VAL A 112 12.61 3.93 3.69
CA VAL A 112 12.69 5.22 3.01
C VAL A 112 13.64 6.17 3.72
N ASP A 113 13.71 6.09 5.04
CA ASP A 113 14.59 6.94 5.85
C ASP A 113 15.99 6.34 6.05
N GLY A 114 16.20 5.07 5.69
CA GLY A 114 17.50 4.40 5.71
C GLY A 114 17.94 3.97 7.10
N ASP A 115 17.01 3.77 8.03
CA ASP A 115 17.31 3.36 9.39
C ASP A 115 17.54 1.84 9.54
N GLY A 116 17.33 1.06 8.48
CA GLY A 116 17.44 -0.40 8.45
C GLY A 116 16.20 -1.13 8.96
N ILE A 117 15.10 -0.41 9.19
CA ILE A 117 13.83 -0.95 9.66
C ILE A 117 12.77 -0.74 8.57
N TYR A 118 12.59 -1.72 7.74
CA TYR A 118 11.71 -1.70 6.58
C TYR A 118 10.23 -1.69 6.98
N GLY A 119 9.47 -0.70 6.53
CA GLY A 119 8.02 -0.62 6.69
C GLY A 119 7.56 -0.13 8.06
N ASN A 120 8.38 0.63 8.78
CA ASN A 120 7.98 1.33 9.98
C ASN A 120 7.15 2.59 9.66
N THR A 121 6.70 3.33 10.66
CA THR A 121 5.86 4.53 10.45
C THR A 121 6.61 5.70 9.80
N TYR A 122 7.92 5.69 9.81
CA TYR A 122 8.76 6.73 9.22
C TYR A 122 8.99 6.51 7.72
N ASP A 123 8.73 5.30 7.23
CA ASP A 123 8.83 4.92 5.82
C ASP A 123 7.63 5.31 4.97
N ASN A 124 6.64 5.99 5.55
CA ASN A 124 5.50 6.46 4.78
C ASN A 124 5.93 7.56 3.80
N VAL A 125 5.34 7.53 2.62
CA VAL A 125 5.55 8.53 1.56
C VAL A 125 4.24 9.08 1.03
N PHE A 126 4.29 10.28 0.48
CA PHE A 126 3.17 10.86 -0.24
C PHE A 126 2.97 10.16 -1.58
N THR A 127 1.76 9.66 -1.81
CA THR A 127 1.46 8.81 -2.96
C THR A 127 1.08 9.59 -4.23
N GLY A 128 0.92 10.90 -4.15
CA GLY A 128 0.35 11.72 -5.23
C GLY A 128 -1.15 11.51 -5.44
N LYS A 129 -1.80 10.71 -4.58
CA LYS A 129 -3.21 10.32 -4.67
C LYS A 129 -3.99 10.96 -3.54
N SER A 130 -5.17 11.48 -3.83
CA SER A 130 -6.03 12.15 -2.84
C SER A 130 -7.47 11.67 -2.97
N SER A 131 -8.19 11.65 -1.85
CA SER A 131 -9.64 11.41 -1.83
C SER A 131 -10.45 12.60 -2.34
N THR A 132 -9.83 13.76 -2.50
CA THR A 132 -10.51 14.96 -2.99
C THR A 132 -10.66 14.89 -4.52
N PRO A 133 -11.89 14.98 -5.05
CA PRO A 133 -12.11 14.98 -6.49
C PRO A 133 -11.43 16.19 -7.17
N LYS A 134 -10.79 15.93 -8.31
CA LYS A 134 -10.23 17.00 -9.15
C LYS A 134 -11.28 17.69 -9.99
N PHE A 135 -12.35 16.98 -10.33
CA PHE A 135 -13.43 17.45 -11.16
C PHE A 135 -14.77 17.05 -10.56
N THR A 136 -15.70 17.98 -10.54
CA THR A 136 -17.12 17.72 -10.29
C THR A 136 -17.92 18.24 -11.48
N PHE A 137 -18.92 17.51 -11.91
CA PHE A 137 -19.74 17.90 -13.05
C PHE A 137 -21.21 17.59 -12.79
N GLY A 138 -22.08 18.38 -13.40
CA GLY A 138 -23.51 18.15 -13.40
C GLY A 138 -24.09 18.42 -14.78
N LEU A 139 -25.04 17.60 -15.19
CA LEU A 139 -25.82 17.78 -16.41
C LEU A 139 -27.30 17.64 -16.06
N GLN A 140 -28.09 18.62 -16.49
CA GLN A 140 -29.56 18.54 -16.42
C GLN A 140 -30.13 18.65 -17.84
N ALA A 141 -31.04 17.76 -18.17
CA ALA A 141 -31.80 17.81 -19.42
C ALA A 141 -33.27 17.63 -19.13
N SER A 142 -34.10 18.45 -19.80
CA SER A 142 -35.55 18.33 -19.73
C SER A 142 -36.12 18.26 -21.13
N PHE A 143 -37.13 17.42 -21.30
CA PHE A 143 -37.80 17.21 -22.55
C PHE A 143 -39.32 17.10 -22.31
N GLY A 144 -40.09 17.89 -23.01
CA GLY A 144 -41.55 17.86 -22.95
C GLY A 144 -42.15 17.56 -24.34
N TRP A 145 -43.05 16.58 -24.41
CA TRP A 145 -43.73 16.22 -25.64
C TRP A 145 -45.14 15.70 -25.38
N LYS A 146 -46.13 16.36 -25.94
CA LYS A 146 -47.56 15.94 -25.90
C LYS A 146 -48.09 15.56 -24.51
N GLY A 147 -47.72 16.30 -23.48
CA GLY A 147 -48.14 16.05 -22.09
C GLY A 147 -47.29 15.03 -21.33
N ILE A 148 -46.19 14.59 -21.92
CA ILE A 148 -45.16 13.81 -21.24
C ILE A 148 -43.97 14.71 -21.00
N ASP A 149 -43.55 14.85 -19.73
CA ASP A 149 -42.37 15.58 -19.33
C ASP A 149 -41.31 14.60 -18.78
N LEU A 150 -40.11 14.66 -19.36
CA LEU A 150 -38.98 13.89 -18.91
C LEU A 150 -37.90 14.86 -18.39
N GLN A 151 -37.47 14.64 -17.16
CA GLN A 151 -36.37 15.38 -16.57
C GLN A 151 -35.24 14.41 -16.17
N LEU A 152 -34.04 14.68 -16.65
CA LEU A 152 -32.86 13.91 -16.37
C LEU A 152 -31.86 14.80 -15.62
N SER A 153 -31.30 14.28 -14.53
CA SER A 153 -30.25 14.95 -13.76
C SER A 153 -29.09 13.99 -13.53
N PHE A 154 -27.92 14.40 -13.93
CA PHE A 154 -26.69 13.67 -13.73
C PHE A 154 -25.74 14.51 -12.90
N ALA A 155 -25.10 13.89 -11.91
CA ALA A 155 -24.02 14.50 -11.16
C ALA A 155 -22.89 13.46 -11.02
N GLY A 156 -21.66 13.94 -11.07
CA GLY A 156 -20.51 13.07 -10.95
C GLY A 156 -19.27 13.78 -10.44
N ALA A 157 -18.33 12.99 -9.99
CA ALA A 157 -17.02 13.43 -9.57
C ALA A 157 -15.96 12.52 -10.17
N ALA A 158 -14.78 13.06 -10.48
CA ALA A 158 -13.69 12.31 -11.09
C ALA A 158 -12.32 12.80 -10.62
N GLY A 159 -11.29 11.97 -10.85
CA GLY A 159 -9.91 12.31 -10.51
C GLY A 159 -9.62 12.24 -9.00
N PHE A 160 -10.28 11.35 -8.29
CA PHE A 160 -10.02 11.04 -6.89
C PHE A 160 -9.70 9.55 -6.72
N TRP A 161 -9.14 9.22 -5.57
CA TRP A 161 -8.82 7.86 -5.18
C TRP A 161 -9.52 7.54 -3.86
N LEU A 162 -10.07 6.37 -3.76
CA LEU A 162 -10.64 5.88 -2.50
C LEU A 162 -9.68 4.89 -1.87
N TYR A 163 -9.43 5.08 -0.58
CA TYR A 163 -8.81 4.05 0.22
C TYR A 163 -9.87 3.01 0.57
N TRP A 164 -9.71 1.83 0.03
CA TRP A 164 -10.63 0.75 0.33
C TRP A 164 -10.19 0.06 1.62
N ASN A 165 -10.92 0.28 2.68
CA ASN A 165 -10.66 -0.27 4.01
C ASN A 165 -11.77 -1.22 4.47
N GLU A 166 -12.35 -1.99 3.57
CA GLU A 166 -13.35 -3.02 3.87
C GLU A 166 -12.65 -4.27 4.40
N THR A 167 -12.37 -4.30 5.69
CA THR A 167 -11.60 -5.38 6.34
C THR A 167 -12.15 -6.77 6.06
N GLY A 168 -13.49 -6.93 5.97
CA GLY A 168 -14.12 -8.21 5.64
C GLY A 168 -14.05 -8.60 4.17
N ALA A 169 -13.81 -7.63 3.26
CA ALA A 169 -13.86 -7.86 1.82
C ALA A 169 -12.48 -8.06 1.19
N ILE A 170 -11.46 -7.35 1.69
CA ILE A 170 -10.11 -7.31 1.10
C ILE A 170 -9.04 -7.89 2.02
N SER A 171 -9.35 -8.16 3.29
CA SER A 171 -8.38 -8.74 4.21
C SER A 171 -8.01 -10.13 3.73
N THR A 172 -6.71 -10.37 3.59
CA THR A 172 -6.17 -11.72 3.38
C THR A 172 -6.12 -12.52 4.68
N GLY A 173 -6.34 -11.88 5.83
CA GLY A 173 -6.51 -12.55 7.11
C GLY A 173 -7.90 -13.18 7.21
N THR A 174 -7.95 -14.48 7.47
CA THR A 174 -9.21 -15.17 7.71
C THR A 174 -9.70 -14.88 9.12
N ARG A 175 -10.92 -14.36 9.26
CA ARG A 175 -11.57 -14.15 10.55
C ARG A 175 -12.84 -14.99 10.61
N ILE A 176 -13.06 -15.66 11.72
CA ILE A 176 -14.28 -16.43 11.96
C ILE A 176 -15.49 -15.49 11.85
N GLY A 177 -16.45 -15.85 10.99
CA GLY A 177 -17.70 -15.10 10.80
C GLY A 177 -17.66 -14.02 9.73
N TYR A 178 -16.55 -13.82 9.02
CA TYR A 178 -16.45 -12.88 7.90
C TYR A 178 -16.29 -13.64 6.58
N ASN A 179 -16.97 -13.12 5.56
CA ASN A 179 -16.76 -13.57 4.19
C ASN A 179 -15.69 -12.71 3.52
N ILE A 180 -14.91 -13.30 2.63
CA ILE A 180 -13.99 -12.59 1.75
C ILE A 180 -14.56 -12.52 0.34
N LEU A 181 -14.10 -11.54 -0.45
CA LEU A 181 -14.49 -11.45 -1.85
C LEU A 181 -14.06 -12.70 -2.62
N SER A 182 -14.93 -13.16 -3.52
CA SER A 182 -14.63 -14.31 -4.39
C SER A 182 -13.36 -14.12 -5.21
N SER A 183 -13.06 -12.88 -5.64
CA SER A 183 -11.80 -12.54 -6.32
C SER A 183 -10.59 -12.78 -5.42
N VAL A 184 -10.63 -12.30 -4.17
CA VAL A 184 -9.54 -12.52 -3.21
C VAL A 184 -9.37 -14.01 -2.93
N ALA A 185 -10.47 -14.74 -2.72
CA ALA A 185 -10.42 -16.18 -2.44
C ALA A 185 -9.83 -17.01 -3.60
N LYS A 186 -10.07 -16.58 -4.86
CA LYS A 186 -9.59 -17.29 -6.06
C LYS A 186 -8.22 -16.83 -6.55
N GLU A 187 -7.91 -15.57 -6.33
CA GLU A 187 -6.74 -14.93 -6.93
C GLU A 187 -5.59 -14.70 -5.95
N HIS A 188 -5.73 -15.08 -4.67
CA HIS A 188 -4.64 -14.91 -3.70
C HIS A 188 -3.40 -15.72 -4.09
N TYR A 189 -2.25 -15.26 -3.64
CA TYR A 189 -1.00 -16.00 -3.78
C TYR A 189 -1.05 -17.30 -2.95
N PHE A 190 -0.68 -18.40 -3.56
CA PHE A 190 -0.53 -19.67 -2.88
C PHE A 190 0.70 -20.42 -3.38
N TYR A 191 1.58 -20.79 -2.48
CA TYR A 191 2.73 -21.63 -2.74
C TYR A 191 3.02 -22.50 -1.50
N ASN A 192 3.16 -23.80 -1.73
CA ASN A 192 3.60 -24.74 -0.70
C ASN A 192 4.96 -25.33 -1.10
N PRO A 193 6.06 -24.96 -0.43
CA PRO A 193 7.39 -25.48 -0.75
C PRO A 193 7.54 -26.98 -0.52
N GLU A 194 6.71 -27.60 0.35
CA GLU A 194 6.68 -29.04 0.58
C GLU A 194 5.96 -29.79 -0.56
N ASN A 195 5.10 -29.13 -1.31
CA ASN A 195 4.39 -29.65 -2.48
C ASN A 195 4.26 -28.58 -3.57
N PRO A 196 5.33 -28.28 -4.33
CA PRO A 196 5.33 -27.22 -5.36
C PRO A 196 4.33 -27.50 -6.52
N LEU A 197 3.93 -28.75 -6.70
CA LEU A 197 2.96 -29.15 -7.74
C LEU A 197 1.51 -29.16 -7.25
N ASP A 198 1.22 -28.58 -6.09
CA ASP A 198 -0.15 -28.42 -5.60
C ASP A 198 -1.00 -27.70 -6.67
N PRO A 199 -2.18 -28.26 -7.05
CA PRO A 199 -3.02 -27.66 -8.10
C PRO A 199 -3.55 -26.25 -7.72
N ARG A 200 -3.44 -25.85 -6.46
CA ARG A 200 -3.79 -24.50 -5.98
C ARG A 200 -2.65 -23.50 -6.14
N THR A 201 -1.45 -23.95 -6.58
CA THR A 201 -0.29 -23.08 -6.72
C THR A 201 -0.60 -21.90 -7.64
N ASN A 202 -0.46 -20.67 -7.12
CA ASN A 202 -0.71 -19.42 -7.80
C ASN A 202 0.37 -18.40 -7.43
N THR A 203 1.54 -18.53 -8.05
CA THR A 203 2.71 -17.70 -7.76
C THR A 203 2.74 -16.38 -8.54
N THR A 204 1.84 -16.20 -9.50
CA THR A 204 1.74 -14.99 -10.33
C THR A 204 0.78 -13.95 -9.78
N SER A 205 0.04 -14.28 -8.75
CA SER A 205 -0.91 -13.37 -8.12
C SER A 205 -0.24 -12.11 -7.59
N LYS A 206 -0.97 -11.00 -7.68
CA LYS A 206 -0.63 -9.74 -7.01
C LYS A 206 -1.38 -9.54 -5.69
N THR A 207 -2.27 -10.45 -5.35
CA THR A 207 -2.98 -10.46 -4.07
C THR A 207 -2.17 -11.27 -3.07
N ALA A 208 -1.91 -10.73 -1.89
CA ALA A 208 -1.16 -11.41 -0.85
C ALA A 208 -1.79 -12.76 -0.48
N ARG A 209 -1.00 -13.63 0.14
CA ARG A 209 -1.48 -14.92 0.64
C ARG A 209 -2.60 -14.74 1.66
N LEU A 210 -3.44 -15.75 1.81
CA LEU A 210 -4.39 -15.81 2.91
C LEU A 210 -3.65 -16.25 4.19
N THR A 211 -3.88 -15.51 5.27
CA THR A 211 -3.37 -15.84 6.61
C THR A 211 -4.53 -16.31 7.48
N ALA A 212 -4.29 -17.30 8.31
CA ALA A 212 -5.28 -17.85 9.24
C ALA A 212 -5.29 -17.05 10.56
#